data_ee970db8dec20910d175e72b20e59444
#
_entry.id   ee970db8dec20910d175e72b20e59444
#
_cell.length_a   1.000
_cell.length_b   1.000
_cell.length_c   1.000
_cell.angle_alpha   90.00
_cell.angle_beta   90.00
_cell.angle_gamma   90.00
#
_symmetry.space_group_name_H-M   'P 1'
#
loop_
_entity.id
_entity.type
_entity.pdbx_description
1 polymer ?
#
loop_
_entity_poly.entity_id
_entity_poly.type
_entity_poly.pdbx_seq_one_letter_code
_entity_poly.pdbx_strand_id
1 'polypeptide(L)'
;MDTGRFCLLWAYSPHLRGSARRGRLAPVTDINVRRLDFGYFIRPAAETGTGAPRVEPCLGYLVEHPDGLLLVDTGMGADPDVDAHYRPHRVPLPVALKAAGARPDDVRHVVNCHLHFDHSGGNPDLAGRPIYTQRLELDIARTVEDHTLPWLIDSPGAVYVELDGEAEILPAVVIVPTPGHTAGHQSLVVRRGDGTVIVAGQSHDHAAGFTADVLARRAGADGATEPLPFPPAWMERLLSFDPARVVFAHDNAVWTP
;
A
#
# COMPACT_ATOMS: atom_id res chain seq x y z
N MET A 1 -22.61 -30.81 25.35
CA MET A 1 -21.55 -29.82 25.57
C MET A 1 -21.58 -28.90 24.36
N ASP A 2 -22.13 -27.74 24.57
CA ASP A 2 -22.72 -26.87 23.56
C ASP A 2 -21.69 -25.81 23.13
N THR A 3 -21.36 -25.78 21.85
CA THR A 3 -20.44 -24.79 21.28
C THR A 3 -21.25 -23.73 20.55
N GLY A 4 -21.58 -22.66 21.29
CA GLY A 4 -22.32 -21.51 20.77
C GLY A 4 -21.56 -20.74 19.70
N ARG A 5 -22.10 -20.74 18.48
CA ARG A 5 -21.74 -19.86 17.38
C ARG A 5 -22.38 -18.49 17.63
N PHE A 6 -21.56 -17.44 17.77
CA PHE A 6 -22.03 -16.05 17.65
C PHE A 6 -21.85 -15.60 16.20
N CYS A 7 -22.96 -15.48 15.49
CA CYS A 7 -23.06 -14.88 14.17
C CYS A 7 -23.57 -13.45 14.37
N LEU A 8 -22.72 -12.44 14.21
CA LEU A 8 -23.14 -11.03 14.22
C LEU A 8 -23.51 -10.62 12.78
N LEU A 9 -24.80 -10.60 12.52
CA LEU A 9 -25.39 -9.99 11.32
C LEU A 9 -25.35 -8.46 11.46
N TRP A 10 -24.56 -7.82 10.59
CA TRP A 10 -24.67 -6.37 10.37
C TRP A 10 -25.75 -6.10 9.34
N ALA A 11 -26.83 -5.44 9.78
CA ALA A 11 -27.89 -4.96 8.92
C ALA A 11 -27.40 -3.73 8.14
N TYR A 12 -27.38 -3.84 6.82
CA TYR A 12 -27.10 -2.76 5.88
C TYR A 12 -28.39 -1.94 5.67
N SER A 13 -28.37 -0.66 5.99
CA SER A 13 -29.47 0.28 5.73
C SER A 13 -29.19 1.03 4.41
N PRO A 14 -30.05 0.92 3.40
CA PRO A 14 -29.84 1.61 2.12
C PRO A 14 -30.69 2.89 2.06
N HIS A 15 -30.12 4.03 2.36
CA HIS A 15 -30.66 5.32 1.89
C HIS A 15 -29.56 6.37 1.86
N LEU A 16 -29.07 6.67 0.63
CA LEU A 16 -28.79 8.03 0.15
C LEU A 16 -28.43 7.92 -1.34
N ARG A 17 -29.45 8.12 -2.19
CA ARG A 17 -29.25 8.36 -3.63
C ARG A 17 -28.81 9.82 -3.79
N GLY A 18 -27.50 10.04 -3.90
CA GLY A 18 -26.92 11.27 -4.43
C GLY A 18 -26.31 10.95 -5.80
N SER A 19 -26.90 11.43 -6.88
CA SER A 19 -26.29 11.34 -8.21
C SER A 19 -25.14 12.33 -8.31
N ALA A 20 -23.95 11.93 -7.87
CA ALA A 20 -22.73 12.66 -8.17
C ALA A 20 -22.42 12.47 -9.66
N ARG A 21 -22.56 13.54 -10.44
CA ARG A 21 -22.01 13.62 -11.81
C ARG A 21 -20.53 13.29 -11.72
N ARG A 22 -20.14 12.16 -12.29
CA ARG A 22 -18.73 11.77 -12.48
C ARG A 22 -18.11 12.75 -13.48
N GLY A 23 -17.61 13.89 -12.99
CA GLY A 23 -16.70 14.73 -13.75
C GLY A 23 -15.42 13.90 -13.98
N ARG A 24 -15.06 13.62 -15.23
CA ARG A 24 -13.71 13.18 -15.56
C ARG A 24 -12.80 14.33 -15.19
N LEU A 25 -12.07 14.22 -14.09
CA LEU A 25 -10.97 15.13 -13.80
C LEU A 25 -9.94 14.96 -14.94
N ALA A 26 -9.50 16.09 -15.49
CA ALA A 26 -8.49 16.08 -16.53
C ALA A 26 -7.20 15.40 -15.99
N PRO A 27 -6.53 14.55 -16.78
CA PRO A 27 -5.27 13.98 -16.37
C PRO A 27 -4.25 15.10 -16.15
N VAL A 28 -3.54 15.07 -15.01
CA VAL A 28 -2.38 15.93 -14.81
C VAL A 28 -1.25 15.32 -15.63
N THR A 29 -0.78 16.01 -16.67
CA THR A 29 0.08 15.44 -17.72
C THR A 29 1.53 15.19 -17.25
N ASP A 30 1.97 15.81 -16.16
CA ASP A 30 3.39 15.89 -15.78
C ASP A 30 3.72 15.12 -14.49
N ILE A 31 2.91 14.12 -14.11
CA ILE A 31 3.23 13.25 -12.96
C ILE A 31 4.12 12.10 -13.41
N ASN A 32 5.25 11.91 -12.72
CA ASN A 32 6.10 10.74 -12.91
C ASN A 32 6.10 9.84 -11.66
N VAL A 33 6.23 8.53 -11.85
CA VAL A 33 6.32 7.55 -10.76
C VAL A 33 7.62 6.78 -10.93
N ARG A 34 8.52 6.90 -9.95
CA ARG A 34 9.81 6.20 -9.93
C ARG A 34 9.85 5.19 -8.80
N ARG A 35 10.35 4.01 -9.07
CA ARG A 35 10.63 3.00 -8.06
C ARG A 35 11.89 3.37 -7.28
N LEU A 36 11.83 3.22 -5.96
CA LEU A 36 12.96 3.25 -5.05
C LEU A 36 13.28 1.84 -4.58
N ASP A 37 14.57 1.56 -4.40
CA ASP A 37 15.06 0.29 -3.86
C ASP A 37 15.56 0.54 -2.43
N PHE A 38 14.89 -0.06 -1.45
CA PHE A 38 15.27 -0.04 -0.04
C PHE A 38 16.03 -1.29 0.39
N GLY A 39 16.41 -2.16 -0.57
CA GLY A 39 17.10 -3.41 -0.33
C GLY A 39 16.15 -4.61 -0.32
N TYR A 40 16.47 -5.59 0.52
CA TYR A 40 15.70 -6.83 0.60
C TYR A 40 15.75 -7.43 2.00
N PHE A 41 14.86 -8.36 2.29
CA PHE A 41 14.87 -9.16 3.50
C PHE A 41 14.52 -10.62 3.19
N ILE A 42 14.70 -11.51 4.17
CA ILE A 42 14.39 -12.93 4.05
C ILE A 42 13.14 -13.21 4.89
N ARG A 43 11.99 -13.40 4.24
CA ARG A 43 10.78 -13.84 4.91
C ARG A 43 10.95 -15.30 5.35
N PRO A 44 10.73 -15.63 6.66
CA PRO A 44 10.85 -16.99 7.15
C PRO A 44 9.85 -17.95 6.52
N ALA A 45 10.22 -19.24 6.46
CA ALA A 45 9.38 -20.29 5.85
C ALA A 45 7.95 -20.37 6.45
N ALA A 46 7.81 -20.08 7.74
CA ALA A 46 6.51 -20.10 8.43
C ALA A 46 5.55 -19.00 7.93
N GLU A 47 6.07 -17.92 7.34
CA GLU A 47 5.29 -16.76 6.89
C GLU A 47 5.02 -16.75 5.38
N THR A 48 5.65 -17.66 4.61
CA THR A 48 5.52 -17.66 3.14
C THR A 48 4.34 -18.49 2.63
N GLY A 49 3.74 -19.29 3.48
CA GLY A 49 2.71 -20.28 3.07
C GLY A 49 3.24 -21.43 2.20
N THR A 50 4.52 -21.42 1.81
CA THR A 50 5.13 -22.43 0.93
C THR A 50 6.02 -23.42 1.67
N GLY A 51 6.31 -23.16 2.95
CA GLY A 51 7.22 -23.96 3.77
C GLY A 51 8.72 -23.77 3.46
N ALA A 52 9.06 -22.80 2.60
CA ALA A 52 10.44 -22.41 2.28
C ALA A 52 10.63 -20.91 2.51
N PRO A 53 11.80 -20.46 3.01
CA PRO A 53 12.07 -19.04 3.13
C PRO A 53 12.12 -18.37 1.75
N ARG A 54 11.77 -17.07 1.68
CA ARG A 54 11.74 -16.30 0.44
C ARG A 54 12.50 -14.98 0.61
N VAL A 55 13.36 -14.65 -0.37
CA VAL A 55 13.99 -13.33 -0.43
C VAL A 55 13.03 -12.38 -1.13
N GLU A 56 12.69 -11.28 -0.47
CA GLU A 56 11.76 -10.27 -0.97
C GLU A 56 12.44 -8.91 -1.08
N PRO A 57 12.29 -8.18 -2.20
CA PRO A 57 12.71 -6.79 -2.27
C PRO A 57 11.85 -5.93 -1.35
N CYS A 58 12.40 -4.85 -0.84
CA CYS A 58 11.66 -3.79 -0.18
C CYS A 58 11.68 -2.56 -1.09
N LEU A 59 10.54 -2.22 -1.65
CA LEU A 59 10.39 -1.19 -2.66
C LEU A 59 9.47 -0.07 -2.17
N GLY A 60 9.84 1.17 -2.50
CA GLY A 60 8.95 2.32 -2.39
C GLY A 60 8.82 3.03 -3.72
N TYR A 61 8.02 4.08 -3.75
CA TYR A 61 7.77 4.83 -4.98
C TYR A 61 7.78 6.34 -4.74
N LEU A 62 8.52 7.06 -5.58
CA LEU A 62 8.54 8.51 -5.59
C LEU A 62 7.62 9.01 -6.70
N VAL A 63 6.61 9.78 -6.32
CA VAL A 63 5.68 10.43 -7.25
C VAL A 63 6.10 11.89 -7.39
N GLU A 64 6.56 12.25 -8.59
CA GLU A 64 6.92 13.63 -8.95
C GLU A 64 5.65 14.36 -9.37
N HIS A 65 5.02 15.05 -8.41
CA HIS A 65 3.79 15.81 -8.63
C HIS A 65 4.09 17.32 -8.70
N PRO A 66 3.36 18.12 -9.50
CA PRO A 66 3.54 19.57 -9.54
C PRO A 66 3.44 20.27 -8.17
N ASP A 67 2.60 19.75 -7.27
CA ASP A 67 2.40 20.28 -5.91
C ASP A 67 3.45 19.75 -4.90
N GLY A 68 4.46 18.99 -5.35
CA GLY A 68 5.57 18.51 -4.54
C GLY A 68 5.80 17.00 -4.62
N LEU A 69 6.99 16.56 -4.19
CA LEU A 69 7.32 15.14 -4.17
C LEU A 69 6.49 14.42 -3.12
N LEU A 70 5.85 13.31 -3.54
CA LEU A 70 5.15 12.38 -2.66
C LEU A 70 5.91 11.07 -2.64
N LEU A 71 6.21 10.58 -1.44
CA LEU A 71 6.89 9.31 -1.22
C LEU A 71 5.89 8.26 -0.74
N VAL A 72 5.85 7.11 -1.41
CA VAL A 72 5.07 5.94 -0.98
C VAL A 72 6.01 4.92 -0.38
N ASP A 73 5.82 4.61 0.88
CA ASP A 73 6.66 3.80 1.75
C ASP A 73 8.10 4.33 1.90
N THR A 74 8.70 4.08 3.04
CA THR A 74 9.95 4.72 3.44
C THR A 74 11.07 3.72 3.78
N GLY A 75 10.85 2.42 3.52
CA GLY A 75 11.83 1.37 3.74
C GLY A 75 11.80 0.76 5.13
N MET A 76 12.89 0.06 5.48
CA MET A 76 12.97 -0.85 6.62
C MET A 76 13.55 -0.18 7.88
N GLY A 77 12.81 -0.23 8.98
CA GLY A 77 13.30 0.12 10.32
C GLY A 77 14.33 -0.89 10.84
N ALA A 78 15.18 -0.46 11.77
CA ALA A 78 16.24 -1.29 12.35
C ALA A 78 15.93 -1.63 13.80
N ASP A 79 15.94 -2.92 14.11
CA ASP A 79 15.74 -3.45 15.46
C ASP A 79 16.47 -4.79 15.57
N PRO A 80 17.13 -5.12 16.70
CA PRO A 80 17.88 -6.36 16.85
C PRO A 80 17.05 -7.64 16.61
N ASP A 81 15.80 -7.67 17.07
CA ASP A 81 14.92 -8.85 16.93
C ASP A 81 14.43 -8.98 15.49
N VAL A 82 14.04 -7.87 14.85
CA VAL A 82 13.72 -7.81 13.42
C VAL A 82 14.91 -8.25 12.57
N ASP A 83 16.12 -7.79 12.91
CA ASP A 83 17.34 -8.15 12.18
C ASP A 83 17.69 -9.64 12.31
N ALA A 84 17.49 -10.21 13.49
CA ALA A 84 17.69 -11.63 13.71
C ALA A 84 16.64 -12.48 12.95
N HIS A 85 15.40 -12.02 12.86
CA HIS A 85 14.29 -12.72 12.25
C HIS A 85 14.31 -12.65 10.71
N TYR A 86 14.37 -11.42 10.14
CA TYR A 86 14.24 -11.18 8.70
C TYR A 86 15.58 -11.01 7.97
N ARG A 87 16.68 -10.84 8.68
CA ARG A 87 18.03 -10.67 8.11
C ARG A 87 18.06 -9.65 6.97
N PRO A 88 17.59 -8.41 7.17
CA PRO A 88 17.43 -7.43 6.11
C PRO A 88 18.77 -6.89 5.61
N HIS A 89 18.83 -6.62 4.31
CA HIS A 89 19.87 -5.81 3.68
C HIS A 89 19.24 -4.46 3.34
N ARG A 90 19.51 -3.44 4.16
CA ARG A 90 18.88 -2.13 4.05
C ARG A 90 19.63 -1.17 3.16
N VAL A 91 18.89 -0.46 2.31
CA VAL A 91 19.32 0.79 1.69
C VAL A 91 18.61 1.93 2.42
N PRO A 92 19.33 2.79 3.16
CA PRO A 92 18.73 3.89 3.91
C PRO A 92 17.97 4.86 3.00
N LEU A 93 16.87 5.45 3.51
CA LEU A 93 16.02 6.38 2.77
C LEU A 93 16.81 7.52 2.06
N PRO A 94 17.76 8.22 2.72
CA PRO A 94 18.54 9.27 2.03
C PRO A 94 19.36 8.75 0.85
N VAL A 95 19.82 7.49 0.91
CA VAL A 95 20.59 6.85 -0.17
C VAL A 95 19.68 6.50 -1.34
N ALA A 96 18.51 5.90 -1.06
CA ALA A 96 17.53 5.55 -2.09
C ALA A 96 16.99 6.82 -2.80
N LEU A 97 16.68 7.86 -2.06
CA LEU A 97 16.25 9.15 -2.63
C LEU A 97 17.35 9.79 -3.48
N LYS A 98 18.60 9.78 -3.02
CA LYS A 98 19.74 10.30 -3.78
C LYS A 98 19.92 9.57 -5.11
N ALA A 99 19.74 8.25 -5.14
CA ALA A 99 19.80 7.46 -6.38
C ALA A 99 18.70 7.87 -7.37
N ALA A 100 17.54 8.35 -6.87
CA ALA A 100 16.46 8.92 -7.66
C ALA A 100 16.60 10.43 -7.94
N GLY A 101 17.72 11.06 -7.54
CA GLY A 101 17.97 12.49 -7.75
C GLY A 101 17.22 13.42 -6.77
N ALA A 102 16.76 12.91 -5.63
CA ALA A 102 16.04 13.65 -4.60
C ALA A 102 16.75 13.55 -3.23
N ARG A 103 16.26 14.35 -2.27
CA ARG A 103 16.72 14.36 -0.87
C ARG A 103 15.48 14.29 0.05
N PRO A 104 15.64 13.88 1.33
CA PRO A 104 14.54 13.90 2.30
C PRO A 104 13.84 15.28 2.40
N ASP A 105 14.60 16.37 2.32
CA ASP A 105 14.07 17.73 2.37
C ASP A 105 13.17 18.09 1.17
N ASP A 106 13.30 17.39 0.06
CA ASP A 106 12.50 17.64 -1.14
C ASP A 106 11.11 16.97 -1.03
N VAL A 107 10.97 15.95 -0.14
CA VAL A 107 9.69 15.25 0.09
C VAL A 107 8.70 16.17 0.79
N ARG A 108 7.49 16.27 0.25
CA ARG A 108 6.40 17.10 0.79
C ARG A 108 5.28 16.28 1.40
N HIS A 109 5.07 15.07 0.91
CA HIS A 109 3.99 14.19 1.32
C HIS A 109 4.52 12.76 1.47
N VAL A 110 4.02 12.03 2.45
CA VAL A 110 4.35 10.62 2.67
C VAL A 110 3.04 9.84 2.70
N VAL A 111 3.00 8.70 2.02
CA VAL A 111 1.92 7.72 2.12
C VAL A 111 2.53 6.40 2.55
N ASN A 112 2.13 5.84 3.67
CA ASN A 112 2.45 4.45 3.97
C ASN A 112 1.27 3.56 3.54
N CYS A 113 1.55 2.51 2.78
CA CYS A 113 0.50 1.57 2.41
C CYS A 113 -0.04 0.85 3.65
N HIS A 114 0.81 0.60 4.63
CA HIS A 114 0.53 0.22 6.01
C HIS A 114 1.75 0.54 6.89
N LEU A 115 1.71 0.21 8.18
CA LEU A 115 2.72 0.70 9.12
C LEU A 115 3.65 -0.39 9.67
N HIS A 116 3.86 -1.52 8.98
CA HIS A 116 4.90 -2.46 9.34
C HIS A 116 6.30 -1.83 9.20
N PHE A 117 7.29 -2.46 9.85
CA PHE A 117 8.66 -1.96 9.96
C PHE A 117 9.34 -1.73 8.61
N ASP A 118 8.96 -2.48 7.59
CA ASP A 118 9.53 -2.47 6.24
C ASP A 118 8.87 -1.45 5.28
N HIS A 119 7.83 -0.76 5.75
CA HIS A 119 7.15 0.33 5.02
C HIS A 119 7.29 1.70 5.70
N SER A 120 7.57 1.72 7.00
CA SER A 120 7.63 2.94 7.81
C SER A 120 9.03 3.28 8.34
N GLY A 121 10.05 2.51 7.94
CA GLY A 121 11.40 2.60 8.52
C GLY A 121 12.09 3.95 8.40
N GLY A 122 11.83 4.71 7.35
CA GLY A 122 12.38 6.05 7.14
C GLY A 122 11.45 7.19 7.58
N ASN A 123 10.30 6.91 8.19
CA ASN A 123 9.39 7.97 8.67
C ASN A 123 10.10 8.96 9.62
N PRO A 124 10.99 8.52 10.54
CA PRO A 124 11.72 9.45 11.41
C PRO A 124 12.61 10.46 10.68
N ASP A 125 13.11 10.13 9.48
CA ASP A 125 13.91 11.05 8.64
C ASP A 125 13.06 12.15 7.98
N LEU A 126 11.73 12.06 8.09
CA LEU A 126 10.76 12.93 7.43
C LEU A 126 9.93 13.74 8.44
N ALA A 127 10.52 14.08 9.58
CA ALA A 127 9.88 14.88 10.62
C ALA A 127 9.20 16.15 10.06
N GLY A 128 7.96 16.42 10.50
CA GLY A 128 7.14 17.54 10.07
C GLY A 128 6.47 17.36 8.70
N ARG A 129 6.68 16.25 8.01
CA ARG A 129 5.96 15.94 6.76
C ARG A 129 4.64 15.24 7.08
N PRO A 130 3.53 15.56 6.38
CA PRO A 130 2.28 14.84 6.55
C PRO A 130 2.43 13.40 6.05
N ILE A 131 2.10 12.43 6.92
CA ILE A 131 2.08 11.01 6.65
C ILE A 131 0.62 10.57 6.56
N TYR A 132 0.16 10.23 5.35
CA TYR A 132 -1.20 9.79 5.10
C TYR A 132 -1.32 8.28 5.39
N THR A 133 -2.21 7.92 6.28
CA THR A 133 -2.53 6.53 6.63
C THR A 133 -4.00 6.40 7.01
N GLN A 134 -4.57 5.20 6.91
CA GLN A 134 -5.90 4.98 7.45
C GLN A 134 -5.86 5.06 8.99
N ARG A 135 -6.88 5.68 9.60
CA ARG A 135 -7.03 5.76 11.07
C ARG A 135 -6.89 4.39 11.71
N LEU A 136 -7.59 3.39 11.15
CA LEU A 136 -7.55 2.02 11.64
C LEU A 136 -6.11 1.46 11.67
N GLU A 137 -5.29 1.75 10.66
CA GLU A 137 -3.89 1.30 10.63
C GLU A 137 -3.07 1.92 11.74
N LEU A 138 -3.23 3.23 11.94
CA LEU A 138 -2.51 3.95 13.00
C LEU A 138 -2.94 3.48 14.39
N ASP A 139 -4.23 3.22 14.61
CA ASP A 139 -4.75 2.67 15.85
C ASP A 139 -4.16 1.27 16.14
N ILE A 140 -4.11 0.41 15.13
CA ILE A 140 -3.50 -0.93 15.23
C ILE A 140 -2.01 -0.81 15.54
N ALA A 141 -1.28 0.02 14.81
CA ALA A 141 0.16 0.22 14.99
C ALA A 141 0.53 0.73 16.40
N ARG A 142 -0.37 1.43 17.08
CA ARG A 142 -0.17 1.94 18.44
C ARG A 142 -0.64 0.99 19.53
N THR A 143 -1.55 0.07 19.24
CA THR A 143 -2.25 -0.71 20.28
C THR A 143 -2.01 -2.20 20.20
N VAL A 144 -1.63 -2.73 19.04
CA VAL A 144 -1.38 -4.15 18.84
C VAL A 144 0.12 -4.42 18.99
N GLU A 145 0.45 -5.28 19.95
CA GLU A 145 1.83 -5.73 20.19
C GLU A 145 2.39 -6.41 18.93
N ASP A 146 3.65 -6.21 18.63
CA ASP A 146 4.38 -6.78 17.49
C ASP A 146 3.84 -6.41 16.09
N HIS A 147 2.88 -5.48 15.98
CA HIS A 147 2.44 -5.02 14.68
C HIS A 147 3.55 -4.23 13.95
N THR A 148 4.28 -3.40 14.70
CA THR A 148 5.39 -2.59 14.18
C THR A 148 6.34 -2.19 15.31
N LEU A 149 7.38 -1.44 14.94
CA LEU A 149 8.31 -0.85 15.91
C LEU A 149 7.75 0.50 16.42
N PRO A 150 7.39 0.65 17.71
CA PRO A 150 6.72 1.85 18.23
C PRO A 150 7.48 3.15 17.94
N TRP A 151 8.82 3.11 17.95
CA TRP A 151 9.65 4.29 17.70
C TRP A 151 9.57 4.79 16.24
N LEU A 152 9.12 3.98 15.29
CA LEU A 152 8.85 4.40 13.91
C LEU A 152 7.58 5.22 13.81
N ILE A 153 6.59 4.90 14.67
CA ILE A 153 5.26 5.51 14.63
C ILE A 153 5.25 6.83 15.39
N ASP A 154 5.66 6.80 16.64
CA ASP A 154 5.64 7.99 17.51
C ASP A 154 7.02 8.66 17.58
N SER A 155 7.73 8.71 16.45
CA SER A 155 9.02 9.41 16.33
C SER A 155 8.84 10.93 16.52
N PRO A 156 9.87 11.63 17.07
CA PRO A 156 9.80 13.07 17.24
C PRO A 156 9.50 13.80 15.92
N GLY A 157 8.41 14.58 15.92
CA GLY A 157 7.97 15.33 14.73
C GLY A 157 7.14 14.52 13.72
N ALA A 158 6.72 13.31 14.03
CA ALA A 158 5.74 12.59 13.20
C ALA A 158 4.42 13.35 13.12
N VAL A 159 3.87 13.52 11.91
CA VAL A 159 2.61 14.23 11.66
C VAL A 159 1.71 13.34 10.81
N TYR A 160 0.76 12.65 11.44
CA TYR A 160 -0.18 11.79 10.73
C TYR A 160 -1.39 12.56 10.22
N VAL A 161 -1.78 12.29 8.98
CA VAL A 161 -3.08 12.66 8.39
C VAL A 161 -3.91 11.39 8.32
N GLU A 162 -4.80 11.26 9.28
CA GLU A 162 -5.64 10.08 9.43
C GLU A 162 -6.81 10.12 8.44
N LEU A 163 -6.94 9.06 7.64
CA LEU A 163 -7.99 8.89 6.64
C LEU A 163 -9.03 7.89 7.12
N ASP A 164 -10.29 8.13 6.77
CA ASP A 164 -11.41 7.22 6.97
C ASP A 164 -11.98 6.83 5.59
N GLY A 165 -11.28 5.96 4.86
CA GLY A 165 -11.69 5.53 3.55
C GLY A 165 -10.91 6.17 2.39
N GLU A 166 -11.56 6.25 1.22
CA GLU A 166 -10.96 6.79 0.00
C GLU A 166 -10.80 8.31 0.06
N ALA A 167 -9.64 8.83 -0.37
CA ALA A 167 -9.38 10.27 -0.39
C ALA A 167 -8.50 10.67 -1.59
N GLU A 168 -8.85 11.75 -2.27
CA GLU A 168 -7.96 12.43 -3.21
C GLU A 168 -7.08 13.40 -2.40
N ILE A 169 -5.78 13.10 -2.29
CA ILE A 169 -4.84 13.86 -1.46
C ILE A 169 -4.07 14.94 -2.23
N LEU A 170 -3.94 14.75 -3.53
CA LEU A 170 -3.43 15.73 -4.50
C LEU A 170 -4.25 15.58 -5.79
N PRO A 171 -4.29 16.59 -6.68
CA PRO A 171 -4.95 16.43 -7.98
C PRO A 171 -4.49 15.19 -8.71
N ALA A 172 -5.42 14.31 -9.11
CA ALA A 172 -5.16 13.04 -9.79
C ALA A 172 -4.42 11.98 -8.95
N VAL A 173 -4.27 12.16 -7.64
CA VAL A 173 -3.66 11.20 -6.72
C VAL A 173 -4.67 10.80 -5.64
N VAL A 174 -5.12 9.55 -5.70
CA VAL A 174 -6.19 9.02 -4.83
C VAL A 174 -5.67 7.87 -3.98
N ILE A 175 -5.92 7.90 -2.69
CA ILE A 175 -5.73 6.78 -1.78
C ILE A 175 -7.01 5.95 -1.76
N VAL A 176 -6.88 4.63 -1.88
CA VAL A 176 -7.98 3.67 -1.84
C VAL A 176 -7.69 2.63 -0.76
N PRO A 177 -8.58 2.42 0.23
CA PRO A 177 -8.43 1.33 1.19
C PRO A 177 -8.41 -0.03 0.47
N THR A 178 -7.42 -0.85 0.79
CA THR A 178 -7.23 -2.20 0.24
C THR A 178 -6.91 -3.19 1.37
N PRO A 179 -7.82 -3.35 2.35
CA PRO A 179 -7.59 -4.20 3.51
C PRO A 179 -7.37 -5.66 3.11
N GLY A 180 -6.49 -6.33 3.85
CA GLY A 180 -6.15 -7.75 3.63
C GLY A 180 -4.88 -8.11 4.36
N HIS A 181 -3.74 -7.63 3.91
CA HIS A 181 -2.46 -7.80 4.60
C HIS A 181 -2.50 -7.20 6.01
N THR A 182 -2.95 -5.96 6.13
CA THR A 182 -3.43 -5.36 7.38
C THR A 182 -4.86 -4.86 7.20
N ALA A 183 -5.57 -4.64 8.31
CA ALA A 183 -6.95 -4.15 8.25
C ALA A 183 -7.03 -2.69 7.77
N GLY A 184 -5.98 -1.91 7.98
CA GLY A 184 -5.89 -0.51 7.55
C GLY A 184 -5.04 -0.29 6.30
N HIS A 185 -4.66 -1.36 5.56
CA HIS A 185 -3.86 -1.25 4.35
C HIS A 185 -4.56 -0.40 3.27
N GLN A 186 -3.76 0.37 2.52
CA GLN A 186 -4.22 1.24 1.44
C GLN A 186 -3.29 1.20 0.23
N SER A 187 -3.84 1.48 -0.95
CA SER A 187 -3.11 1.62 -2.22
C SER A 187 -3.20 3.05 -2.74
N LEU A 188 -2.22 3.46 -3.54
CA LEU A 188 -2.23 4.78 -4.19
C LEU A 188 -2.53 4.65 -5.67
N VAL A 189 -3.47 5.44 -6.16
CA VAL A 189 -3.82 5.57 -7.58
C VAL A 189 -3.30 6.90 -8.10
N VAL A 190 -2.47 6.87 -9.14
CA VAL A 190 -1.89 8.04 -9.80
C VAL A 190 -2.38 8.09 -11.24
N ARG A 191 -3.22 9.07 -11.56
CA ARG A 191 -3.73 9.28 -12.93
C ARG A 191 -2.75 10.14 -13.69
N ARG A 192 -2.20 9.58 -14.77
CA ARG A 192 -1.19 10.22 -15.61
C ARG A 192 -1.68 10.35 -17.05
N GLY A 193 -1.01 11.18 -17.84
CA GLY A 193 -1.32 11.36 -19.26
C GLY A 193 -1.08 10.12 -20.11
N ASP A 194 -0.14 9.23 -19.71
CA ASP A 194 0.21 7.97 -20.37
C ASP A 194 -0.49 6.74 -19.75
N GLY A 195 -1.47 6.94 -18.88
CA GLY A 195 -2.25 5.90 -18.24
C GLY A 195 -2.10 5.87 -16.72
N THR A 196 -3.10 5.32 -16.04
CA THR A 196 -3.13 5.21 -14.58
C THR A 196 -2.08 4.22 -14.08
N VAL A 197 -1.32 4.63 -13.06
CA VAL A 197 -0.44 3.75 -12.28
C VAL A 197 -1.05 3.54 -10.91
N ILE A 198 -1.15 2.28 -10.46
CA ILE A 198 -1.52 1.93 -9.11
C ILE A 198 -0.27 1.45 -8.37
N VAL A 199 0.08 2.12 -7.28
CA VAL A 199 1.04 1.61 -6.29
C VAL A 199 0.22 0.82 -5.28
N ALA A 200 0.20 -0.50 -5.46
CA ALA A 200 -0.67 -1.40 -4.71
C ALA A 200 -0.14 -1.73 -3.30
N GLY A 201 1.07 -1.27 -2.96
CA GLY A 201 1.71 -1.60 -1.68
C GLY A 201 1.88 -3.12 -1.53
N GLN A 202 1.44 -3.65 -0.41
CA GLN A 202 1.38 -5.09 -0.13
C GLN A 202 -0.06 -5.62 -0.13
N SER A 203 -0.91 -5.08 -1.02
CA SER A 203 -2.25 -5.67 -1.24
C SER A 203 -2.16 -7.11 -1.75
N HIS A 204 -1.08 -7.42 -2.45
CA HIS A 204 -0.61 -8.74 -2.87
C HIS A 204 0.91 -8.78 -2.72
N ASP A 205 1.46 -9.92 -2.33
CA ASP A 205 2.91 -10.12 -2.26
C ASP A 205 3.55 -10.05 -3.66
N HIS A 206 2.81 -10.48 -4.71
CA HIS A 206 3.34 -10.58 -6.07
C HIS A 206 2.31 -10.19 -7.12
N ALA A 207 2.79 -9.68 -8.26
CA ALA A 207 2.00 -9.41 -9.45
C ALA A 207 1.21 -10.63 -9.94
N ALA A 208 1.74 -11.84 -9.73
CA ALA A 208 1.06 -13.09 -10.07
C ALA A 208 -0.23 -13.29 -9.24
N GLY A 209 -0.24 -12.93 -7.95
CA GLY A 209 -1.44 -12.98 -7.11
C GLY A 209 -2.51 -12.00 -7.60
N PHE A 210 -2.11 -10.77 -7.90
CA PHE A 210 -3.01 -9.78 -8.49
C PHE A 210 -3.59 -10.26 -9.84
N THR A 211 -2.76 -10.87 -10.68
CA THR A 211 -3.19 -11.48 -11.96
C THR A 211 -4.23 -12.58 -11.72
N ALA A 212 -3.99 -13.46 -10.74
CA ALA A 212 -4.91 -14.55 -10.43
C ALA A 212 -6.31 -14.03 -10.03
N ASP A 213 -6.37 -12.98 -9.21
CA ASP A 213 -7.62 -12.35 -8.80
C ASP A 213 -8.33 -11.65 -9.97
N VAL A 214 -7.60 -10.96 -10.85
CA VAL A 214 -8.16 -10.37 -12.07
C VAL A 214 -8.75 -11.44 -12.98
N LEU A 215 -8.05 -12.56 -13.16
CA LEU A 215 -8.52 -13.67 -13.99
C LEU A 215 -9.71 -14.39 -13.38
N ALA A 216 -9.71 -14.64 -12.06
CA ALA A 216 -10.84 -15.24 -11.36
C ALA A 216 -12.11 -14.36 -11.51
N ARG A 217 -11.97 -13.04 -11.37
CA ARG A 217 -13.07 -12.10 -11.59
C ARG A 217 -13.59 -12.15 -13.04
N ARG A 218 -12.68 -12.17 -14.02
CA ARG A 218 -13.04 -12.27 -15.44
C ARG A 218 -13.77 -13.58 -15.73
N ALA A 219 -13.23 -14.70 -15.28
CA ALA A 219 -13.86 -16.01 -15.47
C ALA A 219 -15.25 -16.08 -14.83
N GLY A 220 -15.42 -15.50 -13.63
CA GLY A 220 -16.74 -15.39 -12.99
C GLY A 220 -17.72 -14.57 -13.81
N ALA A 221 -17.30 -13.46 -14.40
CA ALA A 221 -18.13 -12.63 -15.27
C ALA A 221 -18.49 -13.35 -16.59
N ASP A 222 -17.60 -14.21 -17.08
CA ASP A 222 -17.81 -15.04 -18.27
C ASP A 222 -18.65 -16.30 -17.99
N GLY A 223 -19.14 -16.48 -16.76
CA GLY A 223 -20.06 -17.55 -16.39
C GLY A 223 -19.41 -18.87 -16.02
N ALA A 224 -18.16 -18.87 -15.50
CA ALA A 224 -17.55 -20.07 -14.97
C ALA A 224 -18.42 -20.70 -13.87
N THR A 225 -18.62 -22.03 -13.96
CA THR A 225 -19.47 -22.81 -13.05
C THR A 225 -18.69 -23.45 -11.90
N GLU A 226 -17.37 -23.54 -12.03
CA GLU A 226 -16.49 -24.07 -10.98
C GLU A 226 -16.35 -23.06 -9.84
N PRO A 227 -16.18 -23.50 -8.59
CA PRO A 227 -15.85 -22.60 -7.49
C PRO A 227 -14.53 -21.88 -7.77
N LEU A 228 -14.59 -20.55 -7.93
CA LEU A 228 -13.42 -19.70 -8.13
C LEU A 228 -13.01 -19.06 -6.78
N PRO A 229 -11.72 -18.75 -6.59
CA PRO A 229 -11.31 -17.87 -5.50
C PRO A 229 -12.10 -16.56 -5.58
N PHE A 230 -12.57 -16.08 -4.41
CA PHE A 230 -13.24 -14.78 -4.35
C PHE A 230 -12.17 -13.68 -4.24
N PRO A 231 -11.99 -12.83 -5.27
CA PRO A 231 -11.10 -11.69 -5.16
C PRO A 231 -11.65 -10.69 -4.12
N PRO A 232 -10.78 -9.93 -3.44
CA PRO A 232 -11.19 -8.91 -2.50
C PRO A 232 -12.12 -7.87 -3.15
N ALA A 233 -13.14 -7.41 -2.42
CA ALA A 233 -14.15 -6.47 -2.96
C ALA A 233 -13.54 -5.17 -3.49
N TRP A 234 -12.45 -4.69 -2.88
CA TRP A 234 -11.75 -3.47 -3.30
C TRP A 234 -11.04 -3.61 -4.67
N MET A 235 -10.78 -4.84 -5.15
CA MET A 235 -10.23 -5.06 -6.50
C MET A 235 -11.07 -4.40 -7.58
N GLU A 236 -12.40 -4.46 -7.45
CA GLU A 236 -13.30 -3.81 -8.40
C GLU A 236 -13.09 -2.30 -8.44
N ARG A 237 -12.87 -1.70 -7.25
CA ARG A 237 -12.58 -0.27 -7.16
C ARG A 237 -11.25 0.09 -7.82
N LEU A 238 -10.17 -0.67 -7.59
CA LEU A 238 -8.88 -0.43 -8.22
C LEU A 238 -8.97 -0.57 -9.76
N LEU A 239 -9.61 -1.64 -10.25
CA LEU A 239 -9.77 -1.87 -11.69
C LEU A 239 -10.65 -0.81 -12.35
N SER A 240 -11.59 -0.18 -11.62
CA SER A 240 -12.43 0.91 -12.15
C SER A 240 -11.64 2.18 -12.52
N PHE A 241 -10.39 2.30 -12.10
CA PHE A 241 -9.48 3.37 -12.52
C PHE A 241 -8.78 3.10 -13.86
N ASP A 242 -9.04 1.95 -14.48
CA ASP A 242 -8.46 1.51 -15.77
C ASP A 242 -6.91 1.57 -15.72
N PRO A 243 -6.27 0.78 -14.83
CA PRO A 243 -4.83 0.86 -14.62
C PRO A 243 -4.06 0.36 -15.84
N ALA A 244 -3.15 1.19 -16.36
CA ALA A 244 -2.15 0.77 -17.32
C ALA A 244 -1.02 -0.05 -16.69
N ARG A 245 -0.76 0.18 -15.39
CA ARG A 245 0.28 -0.53 -14.62
C ARG A 245 -0.12 -0.62 -13.16
N VAL A 246 0.21 -1.77 -12.54
CA VAL A 246 0.14 -1.95 -11.09
C VAL A 246 1.51 -2.42 -10.60
N VAL A 247 2.02 -1.78 -9.55
CA VAL A 247 3.33 -2.05 -8.94
C VAL A 247 3.18 -2.36 -7.45
N PHE A 248 4.11 -3.13 -6.89
CA PHE A 248 4.01 -3.75 -5.58
C PHE A 248 5.23 -3.42 -4.70
N ALA A 249 5.10 -3.55 -3.39
CA ALA A 249 6.18 -3.29 -2.44
C ALA A 249 7.23 -4.42 -2.41
N HIS A 250 6.85 -5.66 -2.70
CA HIS A 250 7.73 -6.83 -2.58
C HIS A 250 7.91 -7.61 -3.88
N ASP A 251 7.55 -7.01 -5.02
CA ASP A 251 7.77 -7.63 -6.33
C ASP A 251 8.31 -6.62 -7.33
N ASN A 252 9.36 -7.01 -8.05
CA ASN A 252 9.93 -6.22 -9.14
C ASN A 252 9.07 -6.27 -10.42
N ALA A 253 8.16 -7.25 -10.53
CA ALA A 253 7.26 -7.38 -11.65
C ALA A 253 6.21 -6.26 -11.65
N VAL A 254 5.82 -5.85 -12.85
CA VAL A 254 4.74 -4.87 -13.07
C VAL A 254 3.58 -5.61 -13.71
N TRP A 255 2.39 -5.52 -13.10
CA TRP A 255 1.19 -6.00 -13.75
C TRP A 255 0.73 -5.02 -14.83
N THR A 256 0.34 -5.55 -15.98
CA THR A 256 -0.31 -4.80 -17.07
C THR A 256 -1.56 -5.56 -17.54
N PRO A 257 -2.63 -4.88 -18.02
CA PRO A 257 -3.88 -5.51 -18.46
C PRO A 257 -3.74 -6.44 -19.67
#